data_e002acf6f5e170198a104df3c0c2cac7
#
_entry.id   e002acf6f5e170198a104df3c0c2cac7
#
_cell.length_a   1.000
_cell.length_b   1.000
_cell.length_c   1.000
_cell.angle_alpha   90.00
_cell.angle_beta   90.00
_cell.angle_gamma   90.00
#
_symmetry.space_group_name_H-M   'P 1'
#
loop_
_entity.id
_entity.type
_entity.pdbx_description
1 polymer ?
#
loop_
_entity_poly.entity_id
_entity_poly.type
_entity_poly.pdbx_seq_one_letter_code
_entity_poly.pdbx_strand_id
1 'polypeptide(L)'
;DYWQHGYGKTYNPDRSNALERVTYTSSIESAIAAVTEIEGQAPVTITTDARTYPNTVTYGFVRKLLHSGDKPLLLLFGTGFGMEQETMNSFDYVLEPVYGPCDYNHLCVRSAAAIILDRLAGEAWWEK
;
A
#
# COMPACT_ATOMS: atom_id res chain seq x y z
N ASP A 1 -15.65 16.57 0.96
CA ASP A 1 -15.71 17.24 2.24
C ASP A 1 -16.97 16.99 3.07
N TYR A 2 -18.02 16.49 2.43
CA TYR A 2 -19.29 16.13 3.08
C TYR A 2 -19.08 15.20 4.28
N TRP A 3 -18.25 14.18 4.13
CA TRP A 3 -18.02 13.19 5.17
C TRP A 3 -17.10 13.67 6.29
N GLN A 4 -16.18 14.60 6.00
CA GLN A 4 -15.24 15.10 7.01
C GLN A 4 -15.80 16.28 7.80
N HIS A 5 -16.44 17.23 7.13
CA HIS A 5 -16.82 18.52 7.72
C HIS A 5 -18.31 18.84 7.64
N GLY A 6 -19.06 18.12 6.79
CA GLY A 6 -20.48 18.36 6.58
C GLY A 6 -21.37 17.41 7.39
N TYR A 7 -22.61 17.26 6.91
CA TYR A 7 -23.60 16.40 7.54
C TYR A 7 -23.13 14.94 7.67
N GLY A 8 -22.29 14.47 6.76
CA GLY A 8 -21.75 13.11 6.81
C GLY A 8 -20.99 12.80 8.10
N LYS A 9 -20.30 13.79 8.67
CA LYS A 9 -19.60 13.65 9.95
C LYS A 9 -20.57 13.34 11.07
N THR A 10 -21.71 13.99 11.11
CA THR A 10 -22.74 13.75 12.11
C THR A 10 -23.44 12.42 11.88
N TYR A 11 -23.71 12.08 10.62
CA TYR A 11 -24.43 10.87 10.25
C TYR A 11 -23.61 9.60 10.49
N ASN A 12 -22.31 9.63 10.17
CA ASN A 12 -21.42 8.49 10.33
C ASN A 12 -20.05 8.93 10.85
N PRO A 13 -19.90 9.08 12.19
CA PRO A 13 -18.63 9.51 12.77
C PRO A 13 -17.44 8.60 12.47
N ASP A 14 -17.66 7.29 12.41
CA ASP A 14 -16.58 6.34 12.12
C ASP A 14 -16.00 6.56 10.74
N ARG A 15 -16.86 6.78 9.75
CA ARG A 15 -16.44 7.09 8.38
C ARG A 15 -15.70 8.43 8.32
N SER A 16 -16.17 9.42 9.07
CA SER A 16 -15.51 10.71 9.17
C SER A 16 -14.12 10.57 9.76
N ASN A 17 -13.96 9.81 10.84
CA ASN A 17 -12.66 9.55 11.46
C ASN A 17 -11.70 8.87 10.51
N ALA A 18 -12.18 7.90 9.72
CA ALA A 18 -11.35 7.24 8.71
C ALA A 18 -10.89 8.25 7.65
N LEU A 19 -11.77 9.12 7.18
CA LEU A 19 -11.44 10.11 6.15
C LEU A 19 -10.47 11.19 6.64
N GLU A 20 -10.42 11.46 7.95
CA GLU A 20 -9.43 12.40 8.52
C GLU A 20 -7.99 11.91 8.33
N ARG A 21 -7.80 10.63 8.11
CA ARG A 21 -6.48 10.02 7.86
C ARG A 21 -6.06 10.08 6.40
N VAL A 22 -6.96 10.53 5.52
CA VAL A 22 -6.69 10.61 4.08
C VAL A 22 -6.11 11.98 3.76
N THR A 23 -4.98 11.98 3.07
CA THR A 23 -4.32 13.20 2.61
C THR A 23 -4.20 13.13 1.09
N TYR A 24 -4.56 14.21 0.42
CA TYR A 24 -4.38 14.34 -1.02
C TYR A 24 -2.99 14.84 -1.35
N THR A 25 -2.32 14.17 -2.32
CA THR A 25 -1.05 14.64 -2.87
C THR A 25 -1.14 14.62 -4.39
N SER A 26 -0.35 15.49 -5.04
CA SER A 26 -0.39 15.63 -6.50
C SER A 26 0.50 14.64 -7.24
N SER A 27 1.42 13.99 -6.55
CA SER A 27 2.38 13.08 -7.16
C SER A 27 2.94 12.09 -6.15
N ILE A 28 3.57 11.03 -6.65
CA ILE A 28 4.28 10.06 -5.80
C ILE A 28 5.44 10.75 -5.08
N GLU A 29 6.15 11.63 -5.76
CA GLU A 29 7.26 12.38 -5.19
C GLU A 29 6.80 13.25 -4.02
N SER A 30 5.65 13.89 -4.15
CA SER A 30 5.05 14.67 -3.05
C SER A 30 4.67 13.79 -1.87
N ALA A 31 4.15 12.60 -2.13
CA ALA A 31 3.81 11.63 -1.08
C ALA A 31 5.07 11.18 -0.33
N ILE A 32 6.13 10.86 -1.05
CA ILE A 32 7.43 10.47 -0.47
C ILE A 32 7.99 11.61 0.39
N ALA A 33 7.93 12.83 -0.10
CA ALA A 33 8.40 14.00 0.64
C ALA A 33 7.60 14.21 1.93
N ALA A 34 6.30 14.03 1.87
CA ALA A 34 5.43 14.17 3.06
C ALA A 34 5.77 13.13 4.12
N VAL A 35 5.96 11.87 3.73
CA VAL A 35 6.35 10.80 4.66
C VAL A 35 7.73 11.10 5.25
N THR A 36 8.68 11.53 4.42
CA THR A 36 10.03 11.87 4.86
C THR A 36 10.01 12.97 5.92
N GLU A 37 9.16 13.99 5.73
CA GLU A 37 9.03 15.07 6.70
C GLU A 37 8.43 14.58 8.03
N ILE A 38 7.40 13.76 7.97
CA ILE A 38 6.72 13.26 9.18
C ILE A 38 7.61 12.30 9.95
N GLU A 39 8.28 11.39 9.26
CA GLU A 39 9.03 10.29 9.88
C GLU A 39 10.51 10.62 10.12
N GLY A 40 11.02 11.71 9.54
CA GLY A 40 12.41 12.09 9.67
C GLY A 40 13.38 11.29 8.81
N GLN A 41 12.88 10.40 7.97
CA GLN A 41 13.69 9.63 7.02
C GLN A 41 12.83 9.18 5.83
N ALA A 42 13.49 8.93 4.71
CA ALA A 42 12.81 8.50 3.50
C ALA A 42 12.21 7.11 3.66
N PRO A 43 10.98 6.89 3.17
CA PRO A 43 10.36 5.58 3.24
C PRO A 43 10.98 4.60 2.24
N VAL A 44 10.90 3.31 2.56
CA VAL A 44 11.09 2.24 1.59
C VAL A 44 9.82 2.21 0.72
N THR A 45 9.99 2.35 -0.58
CA THR A 45 8.87 2.36 -1.52
C THR A 45 8.60 0.96 -2.06
N ILE A 46 7.36 0.50 -1.91
CA ILE A 46 6.95 -0.83 -2.33
C ILE A 46 5.67 -0.68 -3.14
N THR A 47 5.76 -1.00 -4.42
CA THR A 47 4.58 -0.99 -5.28
C THR A 47 4.00 -2.38 -5.43
N THR A 48 2.83 -2.48 -6.02
CA THR A 48 2.11 -3.74 -6.22
C THR A 48 1.77 -3.92 -7.69
N ASP A 49 1.82 -5.16 -8.17
CA ASP A 49 1.41 -5.49 -9.53
C ASP A 49 0.99 -6.96 -9.58
N ALA A 50 0.21 -7.31 -10.57
CA ALA A 50 -0.13 -8.70 -10.86
C ALA A 50 0.99 -9.43 -11.62
N ARG A 51 2.00 -8.70 -12.08
CA ARG A 51 3.18 -9.23 -12.79
C ARG A 51 4.38 -9.24 -11.88
N THR A 52 5.43 -9.96 -12.29
CA THR A 52 6.69 -10.00 -11.55
C THR A 52 7.78 -9.22 -12.29
N TYR A 53 8.75 -8.71 -11.52
CA TYR A 53 9.84 -7.85 -11.98
C TYR A 53 11.13 -8.29 -11.30
N PRO A 54 12.31 -7.80 -11.78
CA PRO A 54 13.59 -8.16 -11.14
C PRO A 54 13.67 -7.80 -9.65
N ASN A 55 12.99 -6.73 -9.24
CA ASN A 55 12.94 -6.29 -7.83
C ASN A 55 11.69 -6.78 -7.08
N THR A 56 11.05 -7.84 -7.56
CA THR A 56 9.91 -8.46 -6.87
C THR A 56 10.38 -9.17 -5.60
N VAL A 57 9.67 -8.95 -4.51
CA VAL A 57 9.95 -9.53 -3.20
C VAL A 57 8.73 -10.24 -2.64
N THR A 58 8.95 -11.14 -1.69
CA THR A 58 7.89 -11.93 -1.08
C THR A 58 7.15 -11.17 0.02
N TYR A 59 5.96 -11.64 0.36
CA TYR A 59 5.20 -11.13 1.51
C TYR A 59 6.01 -11.30 2.80
N GLY A 60 6.68 -12.43 2.95
CA GLY A 60 7.51 -12.68 4.13
C GLY A 60 8.63 -11.67 4.29
N PHE A 61 9.28 -11.30 3.18
CA PHE A 61 10.32 -10.27 3.20
C PHE A 61 9.77 -8.92 3.66
N VAL A 62 8.65 -8.46 3.08
CA VAL A 62 8.05 -7.17 3.43
C VAL A 62 7.51 -7.19 4.85
N ARG A 63 6.91 -8.30 5.28
CA ARG A 63 6.42 -8.45 6.65
C ARG A 63 7.56 -8.30 7.67
N LYS A 64 8.73 -8.87 7.38
CA LYS A 64 9.91 -8.68 8.22
C LYS A 64 10.39 -7.24 8.25
N LEU A 65 10.40 -6.56 7.10
CA LEU A 65 10.73 -5.13 7.04
C LEU A 65 9.79 -4.30 7.91
N LEU A 66 8.50 -4.56 7.82
CA LEU A 66 7.50 -3.84 8.59
C LEU A 66 7.69 -4.05 10.09
N HIS A 67 7.92 -5.29 10.51
CA HIS A 67 8.07 -5.63 11.92
C HIS A 67 9.41 -5.22 12.51
N SER A 68 10.44 -4.99 11.68
CA SER A 68 11.73 -4.46 12.15
C SER A 68 11.61 -3.04 12.67
N GLY A 69 10.70 -2.25 12.09
CA GLY A 69 10.48 -0.88 12.50
C GLY A 69 11.60 0.10 12.18
N ASP A 70 12.60 -0.30 11.39
CA ASP A 70 13.78 0.53 11.11
C ASP A 70 13.47 1.71 10.20
N LYS A 71 12.56 1.53 9.24
CA LYS A 71 12.18 2.56 8.26
C LYS A 71 10.68 2.53 8.02
N PRO A 72 10.08 3.68 7.70
CA PRO A 72 8.71 3.70 7.24
C PRO A 72 8.58 3.00 5.89
N LEU A 73 7.46 2.33 5.67
CA LEU A 73 7.15 1.68 4.40
C LEU A 73 6.02 2.45 3.71
N LEU A 74 6.22 2.77 2.45
CA LEU A 74 5.19 3.40 1.61
C LEU A 74 4.72 2.37 0.59
N LEU A 75 3.52 1.85 0.78
CA LEU A 75 2.88 0.93 -0.15
C LEU A 75 2.11 1.71 -1.21
N LEU A 76 2.31 1.34 -2.48
CA LEU A 76 1.65 1.99 -3.61
C LEU A 76 0.72 0.98 -4.30
N PHE A 77 -0.51 1.39 -4.49
CA PHE A 77 -1.51 0.62 -5.21
C PHE A 77 -1.89 1.38 -6.48
N GLY A 78 -1.72 0.71 -7.62
CA GLY A 78 -2.07 1.28 -8.91
C GLY A 78 -3.48 0.90 -9.35
N THR A 79 -4.05 1.70 -10.21
CA THR A 79 -5.25 1.34 -10.96
C THR A 79 -4.79 0.76 -12.29
N GLY A 80 -5.27 -0.35 -12.71
CA GLY A 80 -5.05 -1.13 -13.92
C GLY A 80 -4.29 -0.60 -15.14
N PHE A 81 -3.59 0.50 -15.01
CA PHE A 81 -2.88 1.11 -16.14
C PHE A 81 -1.53 0.48 -16.44
N GLY A 82 -1.08 -0.48 -15.75
CA GLY A 82 0.23 -1.04 -16.01
C GLY A 82 1.30 0.05 -16.11
N MET A 83 2.04 0.27 -15.06
CA MET A 83 3.20 1.16 -15.14
C MET A 83 4.28 0.49 -16.00
N GLU A 84 5.04 1.30 -16.72
CA GLU A 84 6.17 0.79 -17.51
C GLU A 84 7.22 0.15 -16.58
N GLN A 85 7.95 -0.81 -17.09
CA GLN A 85 8.96 -1.54 -16.33
C GLN A 85 10.00 -0.60 -15.71
N GLU A 86 10.40 0.44 -16.41
CA GLU A 86 11.35 1.42 -15.89
C GLU A 86 10.81 2.13 -14.65
N THR A 87 9.53 2.50 -14.66
CA THR A 87 8.89 3.11 -13.49
C THR A 87 8.80 2.11 -12.34
N MET A 88 8.46 0.85 -12.63
CA MET A 88 8.41 -0.19 -11.61
C MET A 88 9.77 -0.44 -10.98
N ASN A 89 10.83 -0.40 -11.78
CA ASN A 89 12.20 -0.58 -11.29
C ASN A 89 12.71 0.63 -10.48
N SER A 90 12.05 1.77 -10.57
CA SER A 90 12.43 2.97 -9.80
C SER A 90 12.03 2.88 -8.34
N PHE A 91 11.09 1.99 -7.99
CA PHE A 91 10.73 1.73 -6.60
C PHE A 91 11.73 0.77 -5.97
N ASP A 92 11.87 0.81 -4.64
CA ASP A 92 12.80 -0.09 -3.97
C ASP A 92 12.41 -1.55 -4.20
N TYR A 93 11.13 -1.86 -4.09
CA TYR A 93 10.64 -3.22 -4.27
C TYR A 93 9.28 -3.25 -4.96
N VAL A 94 8.98 -4.39 -5.57
CA VAL A 94 7.66 -4.74 -6.08
C VAL A 94 7.18 -5.95 -5.28
N LEU A 95 6.02 -5.84 -4.65
CA LEU A 95 5.46 -6.94 -3.89
C LEU A 95 4.96 -8.03 -4.84
N GLU A 96 5.21 -9.28 -4.51
CA GLU A 96 4.73 -10.40 -5.31
C GLU A 96 3.21 -10.35 -5.49
N PRO A 97 2.68 -10.86 -6.61
CA PRO A 97 1.23 -10.87 -6.84
C PRO A 97 0.46 -11.63 -5.77
N VAL A 98 -0.83 -11.35 -5.65
CA VAL A 98 -1.73 -12.15 -4.83
C VAL A 98 -2.08 -13.41 -5.65
N TYR A 99 -1.43 -14.52 -5.34
CA TYR A 99 -1.69 -15.78 -6.03
C TYR A 99 -2.91 -16.48 -5.43
N GLY A 100 -3.75 -16.98 -6.31
CA GLY A 100 -4.90 -17.82 -5.95
C GLY A 100 -4.73 -19.25 -6.49
N PRO A 101 -5.80 -20.03 -6.49
CA PRO A 101 -5.75 -21.42 -6.95
C PRO A 101 -5.75 -21.56 -8.48
N CYS A 102 -5.77 -20.46 -9.22
CA CYS A 102 -5.76 -20.45 -10.68
C CYS A 102 -4.79 -19.40 -11.19
N ASP A 103 -4.62 -19.33 -12.52
CA ASP A 103 -3.66 -18.43 -13.14
C ASP A 103 -4.11 -16.95 -13.13
N TYR A 104 -5.38 -16.69 -12.89
CA TYR A 104 -5.90 -15.34 -12.85
C TYR A 104 -5.59 -14.71 -11.48
N ASN A 105 -4.82 -13.64 -11.50
CA ASN A 105 -4.39 -12.95 -10.28
C ASN A 105 -4.62 -11.43 -10.31
N HIS A 106 -5.40 -10.94 -11.27
CA HIS A 106 -5.76 -9.53 -11.34
C HIS A 106 -6.95 -9.24 -10.41
N LEU A 107 -6.74 -8.33 -9.47
CA LEU A 107 -7.75 -7.91 -8.52
C LEU A 107 -7.98 -6.41 -8.65
N CYS A 108 -9.18 -5.94 -8.32
CA CYS A 108 -9.37 -4.50 -8.19
C CYS A 108 -8.53 -3.98 -7.01
N VAL A 109 -8.17 -2.70 -7.06
CA VAL A 109 -7.29 -2.09 -6.06
C VAL A 109 -7.81 -2.30 -4.64
N ARG A 110 -9.11 -2.14 -4.43
CA ARG A 110 -9.71 -2.29 -3.11
C ARG A 110 -9.55 -3.70 -2.54
N SER A 111 -9.80 -4.72 -3.37
CA SER A 111 -9.63 -6.11 -2.95
C SER A 111 -8.17 -6.44 -2.69
N ALA A 112 -7.28 -6.00 -3.58
CA ALA A 112 -5.84 -6.20 -3.42
C ALA A 112 -5.34 -5.52 -2.14
N ALA A 113 -5.74 -4.28 -1.88
CA ALA A 113 -5.31 -3.55 -0.70
C ALA A 113 -5.72 -4.28 0.58
N ALA A 114 -6.98 -4.75 0.67
CA ALA A 114 -7.46 -5.47 1.85
C ALA A 114 -6.65 -6.75 2.10
N ILE A 115 -6.43 -7.55 1.06
CA ILE A 115 -5.67 -8.80 1.18
C ILE A 115 -4.23 -8.54 1.57
N ILE A 116 -3.58 -7.60 0.90
CA ILE A 116 -2.16 -7.28 1.11
C ILE A 116 -1.94 -6.74 2.52
N LEU A 117 -2.76 -5.81 2.96
CA LEU A 117 -2.61 -5.24 4.31
C LEU A 117 -2.83 -6.30 5.39
N ASP A 118 -3.78 -7.21 5.19
CA ASP A 118 -3.97 -8.33 6.12
C ASP A 118 -2.73 -9.24 6.17
N ARG A 119 -2.15 -9.56 5.03
CA ARG A 119 -0.96 -10.42 4.96
C ARG A 119 0.27 -9.78 5.58
N LEU A 120 0.42 -8.46 5.46
CA LEU A 120 1.61 -7.75 5.95
C LEU A 120 1.50 -7.37 7.41
N ALA A 121 0.35 -6.89 7.85
CA ALA A 121 0.17 -6.30 9.18
C ALA A 121 -0.86 -7.04 10.05
N GLY A 122 -1.66 -7.91 9.47
CA GLY A 122 -2.66 -8.66 10.20
C GLY A 122 -2.09 -9.83 11.00
N GLU A 123 -2.96 -10.53 11.69
CA GLU A 123 -2.58 -11.71 12.45
C GLU A 123 -2.15 -12.85 11.53
N ALA A 124 -0.99 -13.42 11.81
CA ALA A 124 -0.49 -14.57 11.06
C ALA A 124 -1.13 -15.87 11.58
N TRP A 125 -2.41 -16.01 11.36
CA TRP A 125 -3.18 -17.16 11.87
C TRP A 125 -2.66 -18.50 11.34
N TRP A 126 -2.01 -18.48 10.19
CA TRP A 126 -1.43 -19.68 9.58
C TRP A 126 -0.13 -20.15 10.25
N GLU A 127 0.42 -19.35 11.14
CA GLU A 127 1.63 -19.68 11.90
C GLU A 127 1.32 -20.28 13.26
N LYS A 128 0.04 -20.37 13.62
CA LYS A 128 -0.39 -20.87 14.93
C LYS A 128 -0.43 -22.38 15.00
#